data_120c63df7b88b8a89df2f8189e9d5527
#
_entry.id   120c63df7b88b8a89df2f8189e9d5527
#
_cell.length_a   1.000
_cell.length_b   1.000
_cell.length_c   1.000
_cell.angle_alpha   90.00
_cell.angle_beta   90.00
_cell.angle_gamma   90.00
#
_symmetry.space_group_name_H-M   'P 1'
#
loop_
_entity.id
_entity.type
_entity.pdbx_description
1 polymer ?
#
loop_
_entity_poly.entity_id
_entity_poly.type
_entity_poly.pdbx_seq_one_letter_code
_entity_poly.pdbx_strand_id
1 'polypeptide(L)'
;ADGDWINFMNAGDYFVDRNVIEQIFQHNIECTDNVIYGNTIGKYKHGFISEKPEPLVVMNKRLPFCHQSVFVKEQLIKSMPFDTEYRIGADYDMFYKYFKLGVRFKYVDIYISVFEHEIGISSINNFKIWYKENARSRGEENSLIFKLKYFTHLVLQKVKYIFNNK
;
A
#
# COMPACT_ATOMS: atom_id res chain seq x y z
N ALA A 1 1.94 20.85 1.87
CA ALA A 1 3.25 20.55 1.27
C ALA A 1 3.40 21.36 -0.01
N ASP A 2 4.60 21.88 -0.28
CA ASP A 2 4.88 22.82 -1.39
C ASP A 2 5.86 22.21 -2.42
N GLY A 3 6.15 20.92 -2.33
CA GLY A 3 7.03 20.23 -3.26
C GLY A 3 6.26 19.61 -4.41
N ASP A 4 6.94 19.33 -5.54
CA ASP A 4 6.35 18.71 -6.72
C ASP A 4 5.91 17.26 -6.47
N TRP A 5 6.57 16.58 -5.54
CA TRP A 5 6.34 15.18 -5.17
C TRP A 5 6.14 15.03 -3.67
N ILE A 6 5.20 14.19 -3.29
CA ILE A 6 4.85 13.89 -1.90
C ILE A 6 5.08 12.41 -1.62
N ASN A 7 5.74 12.13 -0.51
CA ASN A 7 5.87 10.80 0.09
C ASN A 7 5.15 10.79 1.45
N PHE A 8 4.46 9.70 1.77
CA PHE A 8 3.80 9.50 3.07
C PHE A 8 4.60 8.49 3.88
N MET A 9 5.37 9.00 4.83
CA MET A 9 6.16 8.19 5.76
C MET A 9 5.46 8.11 7.11
N ASN A 10 5.13 6.92 7.57
CA ASN A 10 4.49 6.74 8.87
C ASN A 10 5.51 6.80 10.02
N ALA A 11 5.01 7.01 11.24
CA ALA A 11 5.86 6.97 12.42
C ALA A 11 6.51 5.58 12.59
N GLY A 12 7.82 5.56 12.73
CA GLY A 12 8.62 4.32 12.83
C GLY A 12 9.25 3.86 11.52
N ASP A 13 8.73 4.33 10.37
CA ASP A 13 9.29 4.06 9.06
C ASP A 13 10.31 5.15 8.68
N TYR A 14 11.26 4.82 7.81
CA TYR A 14 12.31 5.77 7.39
C TYR A 14 12.86 5.41 6.00
N PHE A 15 13.52 6.36 5.35
CA PHE A 15 14.27 6.10 4.12
C PHE A 15 15.48 5.20 4.41
N VAL A 16 15.76 4.25 3.50
CA VAL A 16 16.90 3.31 3.66
C VAL A 16 18.25 4.05 3.71
N ASP A 17 18.34 5.20 3.07
CA ASP A 17 19.56 5.97 2.89
C ASP A 17 19.23 7.46 2.78
N ARG A 18 20.15 8.33 3.20
CA ARG A 18 20.02 9.79 3.09
C ARG A 18 19.99 10.31 1.64
N ASN A 19 20.50 9.53 0.69
CA ASN A 19 20.58 9.89 -0.71
C ASN A 19 19.43 9.30 -1.55
N VAL A 20 18.44 8.64 -0.92
CA VAL A 20 17.31 7.98 -1.62
C VAL A 20 16.60 8.91 -2.59
N ILE A 21 16.32 10.14 -2.15
CA ILE A 21 15.60 11.11 -2.99
C ILE A 21 16.44 11.45 -4.23
N GLU A 22 17.73 11.71 -4.07
CA GLU A 22 18.64 11.96 -5.18
C GLU A 22 18.69 10.77 -6.14
N GLN A 23 18.84 9.56 -5.60
CA GLN A 23 18.85 8.33 -6.40
C GLN A 23 17.57 8.16 -7.22
N ILE A 24 16.39 8.42 -6.65
CA ILE A 24 15.11 8.35 -7.38
C ILE A 24 15.13 9.28 -8.60
N PHE A 25 15.52 10.54 -8.41
CA PHE A 25 15.46 11.53 -9.48
C PHE A 25 16.65 11.49 -10.46
N GLN A 26 17.63 10.63 -10.24
CA GLN A 26 18.63 10.23 -11.24
C GLN A 26 18.07 9.22 -12.27
N HIS A 27 16.97 8.52 -11.94
CA HIS A 27 16.26 7.72 -12.93
C HIS A 27 15.55 8.62 -13.94
N ASN A 28 15.35 8.10 -15.16
CA ASN A 28 14.63 8.81 -16.21
C ASN A 28 13.14 8.93 -15.86
N ILE A 29 12.81 9.97 -15.07
CA ILE A 29 11.43 10.31 -14.70
C ILE A 29 10.87 11.25 -15.74
N GLU A 30 9.81 10.82 -16.42
CA GLU A 30 9.15 11.61 -17.44
C GLU A 30 8.10 12.56 -16.84
N CYS A 31 7.78 13.63 -17.54
CA CYS A 31 6.74 14.56 -17.11
C CYS A 31 5.35 13.90 -16.98
N THR A 32 5.12 12.82 -17.71
CA THR A 32 3.90 11.99 -17.66
C THR A 32 3.85 11.02 -16.48
N ASP A 33 4.97 10.75 -15.81
CA ASP A 33 4.98 9.91 -14.62
C ASP A 33 4.33 10.68 -13.46
N ASN A 34 3.34 10.08 -12.82
CA ASN A 34 2.58 10.72 -11.75
C ASN A 34 2.75 10.01 -10.41
N VAL A 35 3.14 8.73 -10.44
CA VAL A 35 3.44 7.91 -9.27
C VAL A 35 4.76 7.21 -9.53
N ILE A 36 5.74 7.39 -8.65
CA ILE A 36 7.02 6.67 -8.65
C ILE A 36 6.99 5.70 -7.48
N TYR A 37 7.38 4.45 -7.68
CA TYR A 37 7.45 3.46 -6.61
C TYR A 37 8.67 2.57 -6.76
N GLY A 38 9.18 2.07 -5.63
CA GLY A 38 10.36 1.22 -5.59
C GLY A 38 10.24 0.08 -4.60
N ASN A 39 11.40 -0.50 -4.27
CA ASN A 39 11.51 -1.61 -3.33
C ASN A 39 11.43 -1.12 -1.88
N THR A 40 11.09 -2.03 -0.98
CA THR A 40 11.00 -1.78 0.47
C THR A 40 11.90 -2.77 1.21
N ILE A 41 12.41 -2.37 2.36
CA ILE A 41 13.01 -3.28 3.33
C ILE A 41 12.00 -3.45 4.47
N GLY A 42 11.40 -4.64 4.57
CA GLY A 42 10.55 -4.99 5.71
C GLY A 42 11.39 -5.24 6.96
N LYS A 43 11.10 -4.55 8.06
CA LYS A 43 11.70 -4.78 9.37
C LYS A 43 10.79 -5.67 10.20
N TYR A 44 11.30 -6.82 10.58
CA TYR A 44 10.61 -7.83 11.37
C TYR A 44 11.37 -8.11 12.66
N LYS A 45 10.75 -8.78 13.63
CA LYS A 45 11.36 -9.18 14.91
C LYS A 45 12.70 -9.92 14.74
N HIS A 46 12.84 -10.68 13.68
CA HIS A 46 14.03 -11.53 13.43
C HIS A 46 14.97 -10.96 12.36
N GLY A 47 14.80 -9.71 11.95
CA GLY A 47 15.69 -9.06 10.99
C GLY A 47 14.98 -8.32 9.86
N PHE A 48 15.72 -8.06 8.79
CA PHE A 48 15.27 -7.30 7.64
C PHE A 48 15.07 -8.21 6.44
N ILE A 49 13.99 -7.99 5.68
CA ILE A 49 13.67 -8.73 4.46
C ILE A 49 13.52 -7.74 3.32
N SER A 50 14.19 -8.03 2.20
CA SER A 50 14.06 -7.27 0.97
C SER A 50 12.75 -7.62 0.27
N GLU A 51 11.92 -6.63 -0.02
CA GLU A 51 10.61 -6.78 -0.64
C GLU A 51 10.55 -5.99 -1.95
N LYS A 52 10.22 -6.67 -3.05
CA LYS A 52 9.99 -6.05 -4.34
C LYS A 52 8.49 -5.91 -4.60
N PRO A 53 8.07 -4.85 -5.32
CA PRO A 53 6.68 -4.70 -5.73
C PRO A 53 6.20 -5.87 -6.59
N GLU A 54 4.93 -6.20 -6.44
CA GLU A 54 4.25 -7.11 -7.35
C GLU A 54 3.84 -6.38 -8.65
N PRO A 55 3.49 -7.09 -9.73
CA PRO A 55 2.96 -6.48 -10.93
C PRO A 55 1.72 -5.61 -10.65
N LEU A 56 1.60 -4.44 -11.28
CA LEU A 56 0.52 -3.48 -11.04
C LEU A 56 -0.89 -4.08 -11.19
N VAL A 57 -1.07 -5.12 -11.99
CA VAL A 57 -2.37 -5.81 -12.14
C VAL A 57 -2.90 -6.36 -10.82
N VAL A 58 -2.02 -6.61 -9.85
CA VAL A 58 -2.37 -7.03 -8.47
C VAL A 58 -3.20 -5.97 -7.75
N MET A 59 -3.12 -4.70 -8.19
CA MET A 59 -3.96 -3.60 -7.69
C MET A 59 -5.46 -3.93 -7.72
N ASN A 60 -5.91 -4.77 -8.63
CA ASN A 60 -7.31 -5.27 -8.64
C ASN A 60 -7.68 -6.14 -7.41
N LYS A 61 -6.71 -6.46 -6.55
CA LYS A 61 -6.92 -7.30 -5.35
C LYS A 61 -6.41 -6.65 -4.07
N ARG A 62 -5.22 -6.05 -4.13
CA ARG A 62 -4.50 -5.41 -3.01
C ARG A 62 -3.45 -4.44 -3.54
N LEU A 63 -2.89 -3.64 -2.66
CA LEU A 63 -1.75 -2.79 -2.98
C LEU A 63 -0.54 -3.67 -3.34
N PRO A 64 0.08 -3.48 -4.53
CA PRO A 64 1.20 -4.30 -5.00
C PRO A 64 2.57 -3.83 -4.46
N PHE A 65 2.63 -2.75 -3.74
CA PHE A 65 3.82 -2.12 -3.19
C PHE A 65 3.56 -1.54 -1.79
N CYS A 66 4.60 -1.26 -1.06
CA CYS A 66 4.52 -0.54 0.21
C CYS A 66 4.35 0.96 -0.07
N HIS A 67 3.33 1.62 0.50
CA HIS A 67 3.05 3.03 0.22
C HIS A 67 4.13 3.99 0.73
N GLN A 68 4.94 3.60 1.73
CA GLN A 68 6.10 4.36 2.18
C GLN A 68 7.22 4.43 1.14
N SER A 69 7.25 3.47 0.20
CA SER A 69 8.17 3.45 -0.92
C SER A 69 7.58 4.09 -2.19
N VAL A 70 6.66 5.07 -2.03
CA VAL A 70 5.97 5.71 -3.15
C VAL A 70 6.08 7.22 -3.06
N PHE A 71 6.32 7.85 -4.22
CA PHE A 71 6.21 9.29 -4.42
C PHE A 71 5.07 9.58 -5.39
N VAL A 72 4.21 10.52 -5.06
CA VAL A 72 3.05 10.93 -5.86
C VAL A 72 3.17 12.40 -6.19
N LYS A 73 2.87 12.79 -7.44
CA LYS A 73 2.80 14.21 -7.79
C LYS A 73 1.80 14.95 -6.92
N GLU A 74 2.22 16.08 -6.38
CA GLU A 74 1.40 16.92 -5.51
C GLU A 74 0.06 17.28 -6.15
N GLN A 75 0.07 17.66 -7.43
CA GLN A 75 -1.14 18.01 -8.18
C GLN A 75 -2.14 16.85 -8.25
N LEU A 76 -1.67 15.60 -8.36
CA LEU A 76 -2.53 14.43 -8.38
C LEU A 76 -3.21 14.23 -7.01
N ILE A 77 -2.46 14.37 -5.92
CA ILE A 77 -3.01 14.26 -4.56
C ILE A 77 -4.01 15.39 -4.27
N LYS A 78 -3.73 16.61 -4.71
CA LYS A 78 -4.66 17.73 -4.55
C LYS A 78 -5.96 17.54 -5.32
N SER A 79 -5.90 16.94 -6.51
CA SER A 79 -7.10 16.69 -7.32
C SER A 79 -7.90 15.46 -6.84
N MET A 80 -7.24 14.48 -6.26
CA MET A 80 -7.86 13.24 -5.76
C MET A 80 -7.19 12.83 -4.44
N PRO A 81 -7.54 13.49 -3.32
CA PRO A 81 -6.95 13.22 -2.01
C PRO A 81 -7.43 11.89 -1.43
N PHE A 82 -6.82 11.51 -0.30
CA PHE A 82 -7.30 10.41 0.51
C PHE A 82 -8.76 10.61 0.94
N ASP A 83 -9.53 9.54 0.86
CA ASP A 83 -10.87 9.49 1.44
C ASP A 83 -10.74 9.21 2.94
N THR A 84 -11.07 10.20 3.75
CA THR A 84 -10.97 10.15 5.22
C THR A 84 -12.03 9.26 5.90
N GLU A 85 -12.99 8.73 5.14
CA GLU A 85 -13.94 7.74 5.66
C GLU A 85 -13.29 6.34 5.80
N TYR A 86 -12.16 6.09 5.12
CA TYR A 86 -11.38 4.88 5.29
C TYR A 86 -10.51 4.97 6.54
N ARG A 87 -10.54 3.93 7.35
CA ARG A 87 -9.75 3.86 8.57
C ARG A 87 -8.36 3.27 8.33
N ILE A 88 -8.24 2.32 7.42
CA ILE A 88 -7.01 1.54 7.17
C ILE A 88 -6.68 1.52 5.68
N GLY A 89 -7.67 1.36 4.82
CA GLY A 89 -7.50 1.14 3.38
C GLY A 89 -7.46 2.42 2.54
N ALA A 90 -7.27 3.60 3.12
CA ALA A 90 -7.27 4.87 2.41
C ALA A 90 -6.16 4.96 1.33
N ASP A 91 -4.99 4.39 1.62
CA ASP A 91 -3.87 4.28 0.69
C ASP A 91 -4.23 3.37 -0.50
N TYR A 92 -4.79 2.20 -0.24
CA TYR A 92 -5.26 1.31 -1.29
C TYR A 92 -6.34 1.97 -2.14
N ASP A 93 -7.33 2.61 -1.53
CA ASP A 93 -8.42 3.31 -2.25
C ASP A 93 -7.88 4.37 -3.21
N MET A 94 -6.96 5.22 -2.73
CA MET A 94 -6.34 6.26 -3.52
C MET A 94 -5.57 5.67 -4.71
N PHE A 95 -4.67 4.72 -4.48
CA PHE A 95 -3.86 4.12 -5.55
C PHE A 95 -4.71 3.26 -6.50
N TYR A 96 -5.75 2.61 -6.03
CA TYR A 96 -6.70 1.88 -6.87
C TYR A 96 -7.46 2.83 -7.82
N LYS A 97 -7.93 3.98 -7.33
CA LYS A 97 -8.55 5.03 -8.15
C LYS A 97 -7.57 5.52 -9.24
N TYR A 98 -6.34 5.82 -8.86
CA TYR A 98 -5.30 6.21 -9.83
C TYR A 98 -5.07 5.15 -10.90
N PHE A 99 -4.95 3.90 -10.49
CA PHE A 99 -4.78 2.77 -11.41
C PHE A 99 -5.96 2.61 -12.38
N LYS A 100 -7.20 2.73 -11.89
CA LYS A 100 -8.41 2.64 -12.71
C LYS A 100 -8.55 3.79 -13.71
N LEU A 101 -8.04 4.95 -13.40
CA LEU A 101 -8.02 6.13 -14.28
C LEU A 101 -6.86 6.12 -15.26
N GLY A 102 -6.00 5.10 -15.26
CA GLY A 102 -4.86 5.00 -16.17
C GLY A 102 -3.72 5.96 -15.82
N VAL A 103 -3.64 6.42 -14.57
CA VAL A 103 -2.51 7.21 -14.10
C VAL A 103 -1.21 6.42 -14.31
N ARG A 104 -0.18 7.09 -14.77
CA ARG A 104 1.10 6.44 -15.07
C ARG A 104 1.93 6.22 -13.81
N PHE A 105 2.26 4.95 -13.57
CA PHE A 105 3.12 4.48 -12.49
C PHE A 105 4.50 4.13 -13.05
N LYS A 106 5.56 4.68 -12.46
CA LYS A 106 6.95 4.43 -12.80
C LYS A 106 7.61 3.60 -11.69
N TYR A 107 8.03 2.38 -12.02
CA TYR A 107 8.88 1.59 -11.13
C TYR A 107 10.33 2.02 -11.25
N VAL A 108 11.02 2.15 -10.12
CA VAL A 108 12.47 2.32 -10.01
C VAL A 108 13.05 1.17 -9.17
N ASP A 109 14.07 0.50 -9.67
CA ASP A 109 14.66 -0.68 -8.97
C ASP A 109 15.67 -0.24 -7.91
N ILE A 110 15.19 0.56 -6.95
CA ILE A 110 15.95 0.95 -5.75
C ILE A 110 15.14 0.68 -4.48
N TYR A 111 15.81 0.47 -3.36
CA TYR A 111 15.19 0.41 -2.05
C TYR A 111 14.95 1.82 -1.54
N ILE A 112 13.70 2.16 -1.24
CA ILE A 112 13.28 3.51 -0.86
C ILE A 112 13.11 3.62 0.65
N SER A 113 12.32 2.73 1.25
CA SER A 113 11.98 2.82 2.67
C SER A 113 12.25 1.55 3.44
N VAL A 114 12.41 1.69 4.74
CA VAL A 114 12.32 0.62 5.73
C VAL A 114 10.95 0.71 6.39
N PHE A 115 10.17 -0.36 6.29
CA PHE A 115 8.82 -0.47 6.82
C PHE A 115 8.77 -1.37 8.06
N GLU A 116 8.23 -0.85 9.17
CA GLU A 116 8.08 -1.59 10.43
C GLU A 116 6.81 -2.45 10.41
N HIS A 117 6.95 -3.77 10.28
CA HIS A 117 5.82 -4.70 10.16
C HIS A 117 5.11 -5.02 11.48
N GLU A 118 5.78 -4.86 12.62
CA GLU A 118 5.23 -5.30 13.90
C GLU A 118 4.41 -4.23 14.63
N ILE A 119 4.59 -2.98 14.27
CA ILE A 119 3.94 -1.84 14.91
C ILE A 119 3.06 -1.14 13.88
N GLY A 120 1.74 -1.16 14.06
CA GLY A 120 0.85 -0.40 13.18
C GLY A 120 -0.63 -0.78 13.29
N ILE A 121 -1.47 0.11 12.78
CA ILE A 121 -2.94 -0.05 12.76
C ILE A 121 -3.37 -1.18 11.82
N SER A 122 -2.58 -1.50 10.80
CA SER A 122 -2.81 -2.58 9.84
C SER A 122 -2.49 -3.98 10.37
N SER A 123 -2.29 -4.13 11.69
CA SER A 123 -2.08 -5.42 12.35
C SER A 123 -3.24 -6.41 12.10
N ILE A 124 -2.96 -7.70 12.33
CA ILE A 124 -3.91 -8.83 12.17
C ILE A 124 -5.27 -8.57 12.82
N ASN A 125 -5.31 -7.80 13.91
CA ASN A 125 -6.54 -7.48 14.64
C ASN A 125 -7.53 -6.62 13.81
N ASN A 126 -7.05 -5.87 12.83
CA ASN A 126 -7.85 -4.99 11.99
C ASN A 126 -8.16 -5.57 10.60
N PHE A 127 -7.82 -6.85 10.36
CA PHE A 127 -8.05 -7.52 9.09
C PHE A 127 -9.49 -7.38 8.57
N LYS A 128 -10.49 -7.44 9.46
CA LYS A 128 -11.91 -7.33 9.06
C LYS A 128 -12.23 -5.97 8.45
N ILE A 129 -11.67 -4.89 9.01
CA ILE A 129 -11.85 -3.54 8.53
C ILE A 129 -11.15 -3.42 7.17
N TRP A 130 -9.88 -3.75 7.13
CA TRP A 130 -9.08 -3.74 5.90
C TRP A 130 -9.73 -4.50 4.75
N TYR A 131 -10.24 -5.71 5.01
CA TYR A 131 -10.86 -6.55 3.99
C TYR A 131 -12.14 -5.93 3.41
N LYS A 132 -12.98 -5.31 4.27
CA LYS A 132 -14.21 -4.63 3.85
C LYS A 132 -13.90 -3.33 3.09
N GLU A 133 -12.96 -2.54 3.59
CA GLU A 133 -12.58 -1.28 2.98
C GLU A 133 -11.98 -1.51 1.59
N ASN A 134 -11.11 -2.50 1.42
CA ASN A 134 -10.58 -2.86 0.11
C ASN A 134 -11.67 -3.35 -0.86
N ALA A 135 -12.69 -4.05 -0.37
CA ALA A 135 -13.83 -4.43 -1.20
C ALA A 135 -14.69 -3.21 -1.58
N ARG A 136 -14.86 -2.25 -0.66
CA ARG A 136 -15.55 -0.97 -0.92
C ARG A 136 -14.85 -0.20 -2.03
N SER A 137 -13.52 -0.06 -1.98
CA SER A 137 -12.73 0.62 -3.01
C SER A 137 -12.96 0.01 -4.40
N ARG A 138 -13.17 -1.30 -4.48
CA ARG A 138 -13.46 -2.02 -5.73
C ARG A 138 -14.95 -2.06 -6.12
N GLY A 139 -15.84 -1.49 -5.30
CA GLY A 139 -17.31 -1.60 -5.50
C GLY A 139 -17.87 -3.01 -5.32
N GLU A 140 -17.15 -3.91 -4.63
CA GLU A 140 -17.49 -5.31 -4.45
C GLU A 140 -18.20 -5.61 -3.12
N GLU A 141 -18.27 -4.67 -2.19
CA GLU A 141 -18.72 -4.87 -0.80
C GLU A 141 -20.13 -5.48 -0.68
N ASN A 142 -21.01 -5.18 -1.63
CA ASN A 142 -22.39 -5.67 -1.66
C ASN A 142 -22.56 -6.96 -2.47
N SER A 143 -21.53 -7.44 -3.17
CA SER A 143 -21.63 -8.63 -4.02
C SER A 143 -21.79 -9.91 -3.19
N LEU A 144 -22.59 -10.86 -3.69
CA LEU A 144 -22.77 -12.18 -3.07
C LEU A 144 -21.42 -12.93 -2.99
N ILE A 145 -20.58 -12.79 -4.02
CA ILE A 145 -19.26 -13.43 -4.08
C ILE A 145 -18.38 -12.90 -2.96
N PHE A 146 -18.38 -11.59 -2.73
CA PHE A 146 -17.63 -11.00 -1.62
C PHE A 146 -18.13 -11.51 -0.26
N LYS A 147 -19.46 -11.49 -0.04
CA LYS A 147 -20.06 -11.98 1.22
C LYS A 147 -19.69 -13.43 1.50
N LEU A 148 -19.70 -14.29 0.49
CA LEU A 148 -19.32 -15.70 0.62
C LEU A 148 -17.81 -15.83 0.96
N LYS A 149 -16.92 -15.16 0.22
CA LYS A 149 -15.48 -15.15 0.48
C LYS A 149 -15.15 -14.61 1.87
N TYR A 150 -15.81 -13.54 2.29
CA TYR A 150 -15.62 -12.96 3.62
C TYR A 150 -16.03 -13.94 4.72
N PHE A 151 -17.17 -14.61 4.58
CA PHE A 151 -17.64 -15.62 5.53
C PHE A 151 -16.67 -16.80 5.62
N THR A 152 -16.25 -17.37 4.48
CA THR A 152 -15.28 -18.49 4.47
C THR A 152 -13.97 -18.10 5.14
N HIS A 153 -13.48 -16.87 4.91
CA HIS A 153 -12.27 -16.39 5.54
C HIS A 153 -12.41 -16.28 7.08
N LEU A 154 -13.54 -15.77 7.57
CA LEU A 154 -13.81 -15.70 9.00
C LEU A 154 -13.87 -17.08 9.67
N VAL A 155 -14.46 -18.07 8.99
CA VAL A 155 -14.49 -19.45 9.47
C VAL A 155 -13.08 -20.03 9.55
N LEU A 156 -12.28 -19.87 8.51
CA LEU A 156 -10.88 -20.33 8.49
C LEU A 156 -10.02 -19.68 9.58
N GLN A 157 -10.21 -18.40 9.86
CA GLN A 157 -9.50 -17.73 10.97
C GLN A 157 -9.90 -18.31 12.33
N LYS A 158 -11.20 -18.55 12.56
CA LYS A 158 -11.65 -19.20 13.80
C LYS A 158 -11.08 -20.61 13.97
N VAL A 159 -11.06 -21.39 12.89
CA VAL A 159 -10.47 -22.74 12.90
C VAL A 159 -8.98 -22.68 13.25
N LYS A 160 -8.20 -21.82 12.59
CA LYS A 160 -6.77 -21.62 12.91
C LYS A 160 -6.56 -21.23 14.39
N TYR A 161 -7.38 -20.31 14.89
CA TYR A 161 -7.29 -19.89 16.30
C TYR A 161 -7.50 -21.05 17.27
N ILE A 162 -8.48 -21.93 17.01
CA ILE A 162 -8.77 -23.10 17.85
C ILE A 162 -7.60 -24.11 17.81
N PHE A 163 -6.95 -24.31 16.64
CA PHE A 163 -5.85 -25.26 16.51
C PHE A 163 -4.53 -24.74 17.10
N ASN A 164 -4.29 -23.42 17.08
CA ASN A 164 -3.06 -22.83 17.62
C ASN A 164 -3.09 -22.61 19.14
N ASN A 165 -4.26 -22.73 19.77
CA ASN A 165 -4.43 -22.58 21.23
C ASN A 165 -4.76 -23.92 21.94
N LYS A 166 -4.51 -25.05 21.28
CA LYS A 166 -4.43 -26.38 21.86
C LYS A 166 -2.97 -26.84 21.89
#